data_d72f697ccabb73578344f4ee220cedd0
#
_entry.id   d72f697ccabb73578344f4ee220cedd0
#
_cell.length_a   1.000
_cell.length_b   1.000
_cell.length_c   1.000
_cell.angle_alpha   90.00
_cell.angle_beta   90.00
_cell.angle_gamma   90.00
#
_symmetry.space_group_name_H-M   'P 1'
#
loop_
_entity.id
_entity.type
_entity.pdbx_description
1 polymer ?
#
loop_
_entity_poly.entity_id
_entity_poly.type
_entity_poly.pdbx_seq_one_letter_code
_entity_poly.pdbx_strand_id
1 'polypeptide(L)'
;IAEQSGKVLDVVSCQELIMAAPPGAQLELPLLPISPRHSSQELASLTQVVGYYETWVSGSVHRHNNIRLAAQGISNVLLWPGESFSFNQVVGPRSPERGYMPAPILISGARGTDFGGGVCQVASTLYNAAVNAGLTIEERHPHSKPVGYVPEGRDATVSYPDVDLRFTNSREEPIIIKAGVSGSRLWVKIMGRSK
;
A
#
# COMPACT_ATOMS: atom_id res chain seq x y z
N ILE A 1 -5.29 13.31 -0.52
CA ILE A 1 -6.47 12.43 -0.52
C ILE A 1 -7.63 13.31 -0.09
N ALA A 2 -8.66 13.44 -0.93
CA ALA A 2 -9.86 14.20 -0.60
C ALA A 2 -10.79 13.34 0.27
N GLU A 3 -11.37 13.95 1.29
CA GLU A 3 -12.39 13.30 2.12
C GLU A 3 -13.68 13.11 1.32
N GLN A 4 -14.44 12.07 1.65
CA GLN A 4 -15.76 11.81 1.11
C GLN A 4 -16.74 11.56 2.25
N SER A 5 -17.81 12.34 2.29
CA SER A 5 -18.91 12.11 3.21
C SER A 5 -19.67 10.84 2.82
N GLY A 6 -19.92 9.99 3.79
CA GLY A 6 -20.80 8.84 3.64
C GLY A 6 -22.27 9.26 3.72
N LYS A 7 -23.16 8.28 3.49
CA LYS A 7 -24.60 8.42 3.69
C LYS A 7 -25.14 7.22 4.45
N VAL A 8 -26.05 7.43 5.37
CA VAL A 8 -26.78 6.38 6.12
C VAL A 8 -28.27 6.63 6.01
N LEU A 9 -29.08 5.58 6.06
CA LEU A 9 -30.53 5.72 6.11
C LEU A 9 -30.95 6.45 7.39
N ASP A 10 -31.78 7.48 7.26
CA ASP A 10 -32.53 8.02 8.38
C ASP A 10 -33.67 7.05 8.73
N VAL A 11 -33.37 6.10 9.62
CA VAL A 11 -34.28 5.02 9.97
C VAL A 11 -35.60 5.56 10.53
N VAL A 12 -35.56 6.63 11.32
CA VAL A 12 -36.77 7.22 11.93
C VAL A 12 -37.67 7.81 10.86
N SER A 13 -37.13 8.67 10.01
CA SER A 13 -37.88 9.27 8.90
C SER A 13 -38.33 8.24 7.87
N CYS A 14 -37.53 7.19 7.64
CA CYS A 14 -37.94 6.06 6.78
C CYS A 14 -39.14 5.32 7.36
N GLN A 15 -39.17 5.05 8.67
CA GLN A 15 -40.29 4.39 9.34
C GLN A 15 -41.57 5.21 9.22
N GLU A 16 -41.49 6.52 9.48
CA GLU A 16 -42.63 7.43 9.36
C GLU A 16 -43.19 7.44 7.92
N LEU A 17 -42.31 7.55 6.91
CA LEU A 17 -42.72 7.54 5.51
C LEU A 17 -43.38 6.21 5.10
N ILE A 18 -42.81 5.07 5.54
CA ILE A 18 -43.39 3.74 5.24
C ILE A 18 -44.77 3.57 5.89
N MET A 19 -44.91 4.03 7.14
CA MET A 19 -46.19 3.91 7.86
C MET A 19 -47.27 4.80 7.28
N ALA A 20 -46.92 5.92 6.69
CA ALA A 20 -47.88 6.87 6.07
C ALA A 20 -48.18 6.56 4.60
N ALA A 21 -47.43 5.70 3.96
CA ALA A 21 -47.55 5.44 2.53
C ALA A 21 -48.69 4.51 2.20
N PRO A 22 -49.46 4.76 1.11
CA PRO A 22 -50.46 3.79 0.62
C PRO A 22 -49.79 2.58 0.01
N PRO A 23 -50.48 1.41 -0.04
CA PRO A 23 -49.98 0.21 -0.66
C PRO A 23 -49.51 0.44 -2.11
N GLY A 24 -48.28 0.02 -2.45
CA GLY A 24 -47.71 0.15 -3.78
C GLY A 24 -47.04 1.51 -4.07
N ALA A 25 -46.94 2.42 -3.10
CA ALA A 25 -46.24 3.67 -3.27
C ALA A 25 -44.72 3.47 -3.45
N GLN A 26 -44.12 4.22 -4.37
CA GLN A 26 -42.66 4.35 -4.45
C GLN A 26 -42.20 5.44 -3.49
N LEU A 27 -41.27 5.12 -2.61
CA LEU A 27 -40.75 6.03 -1.61
C LEU A 27 -39.27 6.33 -1.87
N GLU A 28 -38.90 7.60 -1.83
CA GLU A 28 -37.51 7.98 -1.79
C GLU A 28 -37.08 8.03 -0.30
N LEU A 29 -36.14 7.12 0.04
CA LEU A 29 -35.72 6.96 1.43
C LEU A 29 -34.76 8.09 1.83
N PRO A 30 -35.03 8.82 2.92
CA PRO A 30 -34.16 9.89 3.40
C PRO A 30 -32.82 9.34 3.89
N LEU A 31 -31.75 10.06 3.52
CA LEU A 31 -30.38 9.72 3.87
C LEU A 31 -29.77 10.86 4.69
N LEU A 32 -29.14 10.51 5.79
CA LEU A 32 -28.32 11.42 6.59
C LEU A 32 -26.87 11.40 6.12
N PRO A 33 -26.21 12.57 6.01
CA PRO A 33 -24.77 12.61 5.75
C PRO A 33 -23.99 12.11 6.96
N ILE A 34 -22.98 11.27 6.73
CA ILE A 34 -22.00 10.89 7.74
C ILE A 34 -20.70 11.63 7.43
N SER A 35 -20.20 12.37 8.41
CA SER A 35 -18.87 12.98 8.28
C SER A 35 -17.80 11.90 8.15
N PRO A 36 -16.77 12.13 7.32
CA PRO A 36 -15.63 11.23 7.24
C PRO A 36 -14.98 11.09 8.63
N ARG A 37 -14.52 9.90 8.94
CA ARG A 37 -13.81 9.64 10.22
C ARG A 37 -12.57 10.52 10.36
N HIS A 38 -11.97 10.92 9.23
CA HIS A 38 -10.77 11.72 9.16
C HIS A 38 -10.89 12.77 8.04
N SER A 39 -10.44 13.98 8.35
CA SER A 39 -10.56 15.10 7.42
C SER A 39 -9.37 15.21 6.45
N SER A 40 -9.62 15.81 5.28
CA SER A 40 -8.55 16.17 4.35
C SER A 40 -7.52 17.12 4.98
N GLN A 41 -7.95 17.98 5.90
CA GLN A 41 -7.07 18.90 6.62
C GLN A 41 -6.11 18.15 7.54
N GLU A 42 -6.59 17.10 8.23
CA GLU A 42 -5.76 16.23 9.07
C GLU A 42 -4.68 15.56 8.23
N LEU A 43 -5.04 15.01 7.07
CA LEU A 43 -4.09 14.36 6.14
C LEU A 43 -3.14 15.37 5.47
N ALA A 44 -3.56 16.61 5.23
CA ALA A 44 -2.72 17.66 4.67
C ALA A 44 -1.54 18.03 5.58
N SER A 45 -1.63 17.75 6.87
CA SER A 45 -0.55 17.98 7.84
C SER A 45 0.59 16.95 7.77
N LEU A 46 0.42 15.84 7.04
CA LEU A 46 1.43 14.77 6.87
C LEU A 46 2.44 15.15 5.79
N THR A 47 3.24 16.18 6.04
CA THR A 47 4.14 16.78 5.05
C THR A 47 5.60 16.38 5.21
N GLN A 48 5.98 15.81 6.36
CA GLN A 48 7.35 15.47 6.65
C GLN A 48 7.70 14.05 6.23
N VAL A 49 8.92 13.87 5.70
CA VAL A 49 9.48 12.55 5.43
C VAL A 49 10.06 12.01 6.73
N VAL A 50 9.40 11.04 7.34
CA VAL A 50 9.84 10.37 8.59
C VAL A 50 10.62 9.10 8.33
N GLY A 51 10.55 8.55 7.12
CA GLY A 51 11.35 7.43 6.65
C GLY A 51 11.55 7.51 5.13
N TYR A 52 12.75 7.20 4.69
CA TYR A 52 13.12 7.23 3.27
C TYR A 52 14.10 6.14 2.94
N TYR A 53 13.93 5.53 1.78
CA TYR A 53 14.94 4.68 1.16
C TYR A 53 14.79 4.70 -0.37
N GLU A 54 15.91 4.47 -1.06
CA GLU A 54 15.91 4.33 -2.51
C GLU A 54 16.84 3.23 -2.98
N THR A 55 16.55 2.66 -4.15
CA THR A 55 17.38 1.64 -4.79
C THR A 55 17.44 1.88 -6.29
N TRP A 56 18.55 1.42 -6.92
CA TRP A 56 18.72 1.54 -8.36
C TRP A 56 18.07 0.38 -9.09
N VAL A 57 17.23 0.71 -10.06
CA VAL A 57 16.56 -0.25 -10.94
C VAL A 57 17.42 -0.50 -12.17
N SER A 58 17.70 -1.76 -12.43
CA SER A 58 18.42 -2.22 -13.62
C SER A 58 17.68 -3.38 -14.26
N GLY A 59 18.02 -3.71 -15.50
CA GLY A 59 17.48 -4.85 -16.24
C GLY A 59 16.50 -4.48 -17.34
N SER A 60 15.62 -5.42 -17.72
CA SER A 60 14.71 -5.29 -18.85
C SER A 60 13.59 -4.27 -18.63
N VAL A 61 12.97 -3.83 -19.73
CA VAL A 61 11.76 -2.98 -19.71
C VAL A 61 10.61 -3.65 -18.94
N HIS A 62 10.46 -4.98 -19.05
CA HIS A 62 9.47 -5.76 -18.30
C HIS A 62 9.69 -5.65 -16.80
N ARG A 63 10.94 -5.76 -16.34
CA ARG A 63 11.29 -5.61 -14.93
C ARG A 63 10.99 -4.19 -14.43
N HIS A 64 11.32 -3.16 -15.20
CA HIS A 64 10.98 -1.77 -14.87
C HIS A 64 9.48 -1.56 -14.78
N ASN A 65 8.68 -2.14 -15.71
CA ASN A 65 7.22 -2.10 -15.65
C ASN A 65 6.68 -2.73 -14.36
N ASN A 66 7.17 -3.92 -13.98
CA ASN A 66 6.72 -4.62 -12.78
C ASN A 66 7.02 -3.81 -11.50
N ILE A 67 8.22 -3.23 -11.42
CA ILE A 67 8.62 -2.37 -10.29
C ILE A 67 7.73 -1.13 -10.22
N ARG A 68 7.44 -0.49 -11.36
CA ARG A 68 6.57 0.67 -11.42
C ARG A 68 5.15 0.34 -10.95
N LEU A 69 4.57 -0.77 -11.41
CA LEU A 69 3.23 -1.23 -11.01
C LEU A 69 3.16 -1.51 -9.50
N ALA A 70 4.14 -2.24 -8.97
CA ALA A 70 4.18 -2.52 -7.54
C ALA A 70 4.38 -1.27 -6.69
N ALA A 71 5.24 -0.34 -7.13
CA ALA A 71 5.45 0.95 -6.47
C ALA A 71 4.17 1.82 -6.48
N GLN A 72 3.44 1.84 -7.60
CA GLN A 72 2.15 2.51 -7.68
C GLN A 72 1.11 1.88 -6.74
N GLY A 73 1.10 0.54 -6.65
CA GLY A 73 0.19 -0.20 -5.77
C GLY A 73 0.35 0.16 -4.29
N ILE A 74 1.58 0.35 -3.82
CA ILE A 74 1.85 0.74 -2.42
C ILE A 74 1.80 2.25 -2.19
N SER A 75 1.73 3.06 -3.23
CA SER A 75 1.72 4.53 -3.08
C SER A 75 0.35 5.04 -2.66
N ASN A 76 0.33 6.01 -1.76
CA ASN A 76 -0.87 6.61 -1.14
C ASN A 76 -1.61 5.70 -0.15
N VAL A 77 -0.98 4.63 0.33
CA VAL A 77 -1.52 3.85 1.44
C VAL A 77 -1.39 4.67 2.72
N LEU A 78 -2.51 4.88 3.39
CA LEU A 78 -2.62 5.55 4.68
C LEU A 78 -2.72 4.49 5.77
N LEU A 79 -1.95 4.64 6.84
CA LEU A 79 -2.01 3.79 8.02
C LEU A 79 -2.18 4.66 9.27
N TRP A 80 -3.24 4.40 10.02
CA TRP A 80 -3.47 5.01 11.32
C TRP A 80 -2.59 4.36 12.39
N PRO A 81 -2.41 5.00 13.57
CA PRO A 81 -1.73 4.38 14.69
C PRO A 81 -2.28 2.99 15.01
N GLY A 82 -1.41 1.99 15.09
CA GLY A 82 -1.78 0.59 15.33
C GLY A 82 -2.25 -0.19 14.10
N GLU A 83 -2.45 0.43 12.94
CA GLU A 83 -2.83 -0.30 11.73
C GLU A 83 -1.63 -0.99 11.09
N SER A 84 -1.86 -2.22 10.60
CA SER A 84 -0.86 -3.04 9.94
C SER A 84 -0.95 -2.93 8.41
N PHE A 85 0.21 -2.94 7.78
CA PHE A 85 0.39 -3.04 6.33
C PHE A 85 0.76 -4.47 5.95
N SER A 86 0.18 -4.98 4.87
CA SER A 86 0.56 -6.22 4.19
C SER A 86 0.87 -5.93 2.73
N PHE A 87 2.08 -6.22 2.29
CA PHE A 87 2.48 -6.00 0.89
C PHE A 87 1.64 -6.83 -0.07
N ASN A 88 1.38 -8.08 0.27
CA ASN A 88 0.60 -8.98 -0.57
C ASN A 88 -0.88 -8.58 -0.67
N GLN A 89 -1.48 -8.09 0.42
CA GLN A 89 -2.86 -7.59 0.38
C GLN A 89 -2.99 -6.33 -0.47
N VAL A 90 -2.04 -5.40 -0.37
CA VAL A 90 -2.07 -4.12 -1.08
C VAL A 90 -1.72 -4.28 -2.56
N VAL A 91 -0.67 -5.02 -2.89
CA VAL A 91 -0.21 -5.20 -4.28
C VAL A 91 -1.01 -6.28 -5.00
N GLY A 92 -1.45 -7.33 -4.31
CA GLY A 92 -2.19 -8.45 -4.86
C GLY A 92 -1.34 -9.39 -5.74
N PRO A 93 -1.97 -10.32 -6.48
CA PRO A 93 -1.29 -11.26 -7.36
C PRO A 93 -0.57 -10.56 -8.51
N ARG A 94 0.60 -11.07 -8.87
CA ARG A 94 1.43 -10.53 -9.97
C ARG A 94 1.09 -11.29 -11.24
N SER A 95 -0.03 -10.97 -11.86
CA SER A 95 -0.54 -11.68 -13.02
C SER A 95 -0.57 -10.82 -14.29
N PRO A 96 -0.64 -11.44 -15.48
CA PRO A 96 -0.75 -10.70 -16.76
C PRO A 96 -1.94 -9.76 -16.83
N GLU A 97 -3.09 -10.16 -16.26
CA GLU A 97 -4.33 -9.38 -16.24
C GLU A 97 -4.16 -8.07 -15.48
N ARG A 98 -3.21 -8.03 -14.55
CA ARG A 98 -2.84 -6.83 -13.79
C ARG A 98 -1.67 -6.05 -14.41
N GLY A 99 -1.25 -6.43 -15.63
CA GLY A 99 -0.21 -5.77 -16.39
C GLY A 99 1.23 -6.18 -16.01
N TYR A 100 1.40 -7.20 -15.16
CA TYR A 100 2.73 -7.73 -14.87
C TYR A 100 3.28 -8.52 -16.04
N MET A 101 4.59 -8.44 -16.26
CA MET A 101 5.29 -9.07 -17.36
C MET A 101 6.34 -10.07 -16.88
N PRO A 102 6.67 -11.08 -17.70
CA PRO A 102 7.75 -12.02 -17.38
C PRO A 102 9.09 -11.28 -17.27
N ALA A 103 9.79 -11.52 -16.18
CA ALA A 103 11.12 -10.96 -15.94
C ALA A 103 11.93 -11.90 -15.05
N PRO A 104 13.27 -11.76 -15.00
CA PRO A 104 14.11 -12.63 -14.17
C PRO A 104 13.74 -12.55 -12.70
N ILE A 105 13.65 -13.73 -12.05
CA ILE A 105 13.42 -13.93 -10.62
C ILE A 105 14.44 -14.91 -10.04
N LEU A 106 14.49 -14.97 -8.70
CA LEU A 106 15.21 -16.00 -7.94
C LEU A 106 14.18 -16.92 -7.28
N ILE A 107 14.21 -18.22 -7.66
CA ILE A 107 13.39 -19.28 -7.05
C ILE A 107 14.34 -20.25 -6.36
N SER A 108 14.27 -20.33 -5.03
CA SER A 108 15.14 -21.23 -4.23
C SER A 108 16.62 -21.11 -4.59
N GLY A 109 17.08 -19.89 -4.89
CA GLY A 109 18.45 -19.58 -5.27
C GLY A 109 18.83 -19.92 -6.74
N ALA A 110 17.91 -20.44 -7.56
CA ALA A 110 18.09 -20.60 -9.00
C ALA A 110 17.50 -19.41 -9.77
N ARG A 111 18.12 -19.06 -10.91
CA ARG A 111 17.55 -18.05 -11.82
C ARG A 111 16.40 -18.66 -12.62
N GLY A 112 15.28 -17.97 -12.65
CA GLY A 112 14.12 -18.29 -13.45
C GLY A 112 13.52 -17.06 -14.10
N THR A 113 12.39 -17.23 -14.77
CA THR A 113 11.58 -16.14 -15.34
C THR A 113 10.14 -16.37 -14.92
N ASP A 114 9.52 -15.35 -14.33
CA ASP A 114 8.10 -15.40 -13.94
C ASP A 114 7.51 -13.98 -13.93
N PHE A 115 6.20 -13.89 -13.83
CA PHE A 115 5.49 -12.61 -13.72
C PHE A 115 5.85 -11.90 -12.40
N GLY A 116 6.06 -10.59 -12.48
CA GLY A 116 6.39 -9.80 -11.30
C GLY A 116 7.88 -9.77 -10.93
N GLY A 117 8.79 -10.31 -11.77
CA GLY A 117 10.22 -10.16 -11.55
C GLY A 117 10.60 -8.69 -11.30
N GLY A 118 11.23 -8.42 -10.15
CA GLY A 118 11.56 -7.08 -9.65
C GLY A 118 10.72 -6.61 -8.46
N VAL A 119 9.57 -7.21 -8.16
CA VAL A 119 8.67 -6.77 -7.07
C VAL A 119 9.33 -6.87 -5.69
N CYS A 120 10.18 -7.87 -5.43
CA CYS A 120 10.95 -7.95 -4.19
C CYS A 120 11.89 -6.75 -3.97
N GLN A 121 12.33 -6.06 -5.02
CA GLN A 121 13.08 -4.81 -4.87
C GLN A 121 12.19 -3.70 -4.30
N VAL A 122 10.91 -3.64 -4.68
CA VAL A 122 9.93 -2.69 -4.10
C VAL A 122 9.70 -3.00 -2.62
N ALA A 123 9.51 -4.29 -2.29
CA ALA A 123 9.37 -4.72 -0.90
C ALA A 123 10.61 -4.39 -0.06
N SER A 124 11.82 -4.63 -0.58
CA SER A 124 13.07 -4.30 0.10
C SER A 124 13.25 -2.79 0.31
N THR A 125 12.88 -1.98 -0.69
CA THR A 125 12.95 -0.53 -0.58
C THR A 125 11.95 0.00 0.46
N LEU A 126 10.73 -0.54 0.47
CA LEU A 126 9.71 -0.22 1.47
C LEU A 126 10.11 -0.66 2.88
N TYR A 127 10.65 -1.88 3.03
CA TYR A 127 11.16 -2.39 4.30
C TYR A 127 12.17 -1.43 4.93
N ASN A 128 13.15 -0.98 4.15
CA ASN A 128 14.14 -0.04 4.66
C ASN A 128 13.54 1.33 5.00
N ALA A 129 12.60 1.83 4.21
CA ALA A 129 11.90 3.07 4.54
C ALA A 129 11.08 2.94 5.83
N ALA A 130 10.42 1.79 6.05
CA ALA A 130 9.66 1.49 7.27
C ALA A 130 10.58 1.40 8.50
N VAL A 131 11.71 0.71 8.39
CA VAL A 131 12.74 0.65 9.46
C VAL A 131 13.27 2.05 9.79
N ASN A 132 13.58 2.87 8.77
CA ASN A 132 14.06 4.24 8.97
C ASN A 132 13.00 5.16 9.58
N ALA A 133 11.70 4.85 9.40
CA ALA A 133 10.59 5.56 10.04
C ALA A 133 10.33 5.09 11.49
N GLY A 134 11.02 4.05 11.96
CA GLY A 134 10.81 3.44 13.29
C GLY A 134 9.53 2.62 13.40
N LEU A 135 9.01 2.08 12.29
CA LEU A 135 7.82 1.24 12.29
C LEU A 135 8.15 -0.17 12.78
N THR A 136 7.19 -0.84 13.41
CA THR A 136 7.36 -2.21 13.91
C THR A 136 7.20 -3.21 12.77
N ILE A 137 8.27 -3.93 12.44
CA ILE A 137 8.24 -4.98 11.42
C ILE A 137 7.68 -6.27 12.04
N GLU A 138 6.61 -6.80 11.47
CA GLU A 138 5.93 -8.02 11.91
C GLU A 138 6.41 -9.25 11.15
N GLU A 139 6.60 -9.10 9.83
CA GLU A 139 7.00 -10.18 8.94
C GLU A 139 7.98 -9.68 7.88
N ARG A 140 9.11 -10.36 7.76
CA ARG A 140 10.12 -10.12 6.72
C ARG A 140 10.92 -11.39 6.46
N HIS A 141 11.06 -11.75 5.21
CA HIS A 141 11.81 -12.91 4.75
C HIS A 141 13.03 -12.47 3.94
N PRO A 142 14.26 -12.96 4.26
CA PRO A 142 15.44 -12.69 3.45
C PRO A 142 15.40 -13.54 2.16
N HIS A 143 16.11 -13.07 1.13
CA HIS A 143 16.40 -13.92 -0.01
C HIS A 143 17.40 -15.01 0.38
N SER A 144 17.33 -16.16 -0.30
CA SER A 144 18.27 -17.27 -0.11
C SER A 144 19.70 -16.95 -0.58
N LYS A 145 19.89 -15.87 -1.34
CA LYS A 145 21.17 -15.34 -1.82
C LYS A 145 21.17 -13.82 -1.77
N PRO A 146 22.34 -13.19 -1.55
CA PRO A 146 22.45 -11.74 -1.58
C PRO A 146 21.91 -11.14 -2.88
N VAL A 147 21.20 -10.02 -2.76
CA VAL A 147 20.66 -9.23 -3.88
C VAL A 147 21.50 -7.96 -4.07
N GLY A 148 21.74 -7.56 -5.32
CA GLY A 148 22.67 -6.48 -5.63
C GLY A 148 22.11 -5.05 -5.46
N TYR A 149 20.85 -4.88 -5.06
CA TYR A 149 20.21 -3.55 -4.95
C TYR A 149 20.09 -3.02 -3.52
N VAL A 150 20.37 -3.84 -2.50
CA VAL A 150 20.49 -3.42 -1.09
C VAL A 150 21.66 -4.13 -0.42
N PRO A 151 22.22 -3.59 0.67
CA PRO A 151 23.19 -4.29 1.51
C PRO A 151 22.61 -5.60 2.07
N GLU A 152 23.48 -6.54 2.42
CA GLU A 152 23.10 -7.81 3.05
C GLU A 152 22.31 -7.57 4.35
N GLY A 153 21.26 -8.36 4.55
CA GLY A 153 20.34 -8.20 5.70
C GLY A 153 19.31 -7.07 5.55
N ARG A 154 19.36 -6.29 4.46
CA ARG A 154 18.43 -5.19 4.18
C ARG A 154 17.41 -5.51 3.10
N ASP A 155 17.34 -6.73 2.65
CA ASP A 155 16.40 -7.21 1.64
C ASP A 155 15.09 -7.72 2.26
N ALA A 156 14.03 -7.77 1.47
CA ALA A 156 12.75 -8.40 1.80
C ALA A 156 12.21 -9.15 0.59
N THR A 157 11.95 -10.44 0.77
CA THR A 157 11.32 -11.31 -0.23
C THR A 157 9.81 -11.28 -0.06
N VAL A 158 9.10 -11.21 -1.17
CA VAL A 158 7.65 -11.37 -1.21
C VAL A 158 7.25 -12.32 -2.33
N SER A 159 6.32 -13.24 -2.02
CA SER A 159 5.70 -14.16 -2.98
C SER A 159 4.24 -14.32 -2.62
N TYR A 160 3.35 -14.03 -3.55
CA TYR A 160 1.91 -14.12 -3.33
C TYR A 160 1.45 -15.60 -3.39
N PRO A 161 0.59 -16.04 -2.45
CA PRO A 161 0.06 -15.27 -1.31
C PRO A 161 0.89 -15.40 -0.01
N ASP A 162 1.88 -16.31 0.06
CA ASP A 162 2.36 -16.92 1.31
C ASP A 162 3.55 -16.21 1.96
N VAL A 163 4.42 -15.53 1.19
CA VAL A 163 5.61 -14.85 1.71
C VAL A 163 5.37 -13.35 1.63
N ASP A 164 5.29 -12.69 2.79
CA ASP A 164 4.87 -11.29 2.85
C ASP A 164 5.91 -10.38 3.52
N LEU A 165 5.74 -9.09 3.34
CA LEU A 165 6.32 -8.03 4.14
C LEU A 165 5.18 -7.35 4.90
N ARG A 166 5.22 -7.43 6.24
CA ARG A 166 4.22 -6.84 7.11
C ARG A 166 4.87 -5.95 8.16
N PHE A 167 4.24 -4.82 8.43
CA PHE A 167 4.65 -3.92 9.50
C PHE A 167 3.46 -3.13 10.02
N THR A 168 3.55 -2.66 11.26
CA THR A 168 2.51 -1.84 11.91
C THR A 168 3.00 -0.40 12.07
N ASN A 169 2.10 0.54 11.87
CA ASN A 169 2.33 1.93 12.26
C ASN A 169 2.37 2.02 13.80
N SER A 170 3.56 1.91 14.36
CA SER A 170 3.83 2.03 15.80
C SER A 170 4.00 3.47 16.28
N ARG A 171 3.77 4.47 15.40
CA ARG A 171 3.80 5.89 15.74
C ARG A 171 2.44 6.32 16.31
N GLU A 172 2.42 7.41 17.05
CA GLU A 172 1.20 8.01 17.60
C GLU A 172 0.37 8.75 16.55
N GLU A 173 0.95 9.02 15.37
CA GLU A 173 0.37 9.79 14.29
C GLU A 173 0.17 8.91 13.04
N PRO A 174 -0.81 9.24 12.18
CA PRO A 174 -0.97 8.54 10.92
C PRO A 174 0.25 8.75 10.00
N ILE A 175 0.46 7.81 9.10
CA ILE A 175 1.50 7.88 8.07
C ILE A 175 0.90 7.61 6.70
N ILE A 176 1.54 8.17 5.67
CA ILE A 176 1.21 7.88 4.26
C ILE A 176 2.47 7.32 3.58
N ILE A 177 2.34 6.17 2.95
CA ILE A 177 3.37 5.62 2.08
C ILE A 177 3.31 6.33 0.74
N LYS A 178 4.42 6.87 0.26
CA LYS A 178 4.59 7.40 -1.09
C LYS A 178 5.69 6.62 -1.76
N ALA A 179 5.45 6.15 -2.97
CA ALA A 179 6.43 5.39 -3.73
C ALA A 179 6.36 5.72 -5.21
N GLY A 180 7.48 5.59 -5.91
CA GLY A 180 7.54 5.82 -7.33
C GLY A 180 8.89 5.48 -7.94
N VAL A 181 8.94 5.51 -9.27
CA VAL A 181 10.16 5.34 -10.05
C VAL A 181 10.42 6.60 -10.85
N SER A 182 11.63 7.13 -10.75
CA SER A 182 12.09 8.29 -11.49
C SER A 182 13.41 7.94 -12.19
N GLY A 183 13.39 7.82 -13.51
CA GLY A 183 14.51 7.24 -14.26
C GLY A 183 14.79 5.82 -13.80
N SER A 184 16.03 5.56 -13.39
CA SER A 184 16.46 4.27 -12.82
C SER A 184 16.40 4.22 -11.29
N ARG A 185 15.69 5.14 -10.65
CA ARG A 185 15.63 5.24 -9.20
C ARG A 185 14.25 4.88 -8.70
N LEU A 186 14.13 3.77 -7.96
CA LEU A 186 12.96 3.43 -7.16
C LEU A 186 13.11 4.09 -5.79
N TRP A 187 12.13 4.85 -5.36
CA TRP A 187 12.13 5.51 -4.07
C TRP A 187 10.84 5.21 -3.29
N VAL A 188 10.97 5.17 -1.97
CA VAL A 188 9.85 5.08 -1.02
C VAL A 188 10.06 6.12 0.07
N LYS A 189 9.00 6.86 0.38
CA LYS A 189 8.91 7.82 1.47
C LYS A 189 7.76 7.44 2.40
N ILE A 190 8.01 7.45 3.68
CA ILE A 190 6.97 7.43 4.71
C ILE A 190 6.75 8.88 5.13
N MET A 191 5.56 9.38 4.86
CA MET A 191 5.16 10.75 5.23
C MET A 191 4.44 10.71 6.57
N GLY A 192 4.74 11.67 7.43
CA GLY A 192 4.11 11.82 8.74
C GLY A 192 4.11 13.27 9.19
N ARG A 193 3.80 13.52 10.45
CA ARG A 193 3.99 14.83 11.10
C ARG A 193 5.38 14.95 11.69
N SER A 194 5.88 16.17 11.81
CA SER A 194 7.00 16.49 12.68
C SER A 194 6.61 16.25 14.13
N LYS A 195 7.54 15.71 14.91
CA LYS A 195 7.44 15.78 16.38
C LYS A 195 7.63 17.22 16.82
#